data_7eeefe17d4be24e96263f805e64f64c3
#
_entry.id   7eeefe17d4be24e96263f805e64f64c3
#
_cell.length_a   1.000
_cell.length_b   1.000
_cell.length_c   1.000
_cell.angle_alpha   90.00
_cell.angle_beta   90.00
_cell.angle_gamma   90.00
#
_symmetry.space_group_name_H-M   'P 1'
#
loop_
_entity.id
_entity.type
_entity.pdbx_description
1 polymer ?
#
loop_
_entity_poly.entity_id
_entity_poly.type
_entity_poly.pdbx_seq_one_letter_code
_entity_poly.pdbx_strand_id
1 'polypeptide(L)'
;MTLKDFEELVPKIKKSSLPGIDSQFKLAPSIRKKLGKEINIEERNPNIAAVLSLLFPDATGEMQMVFMLRKTYKGVHSNQIGFPGGKVEKIDNNLEATALRETYEEIGVSSINITVLKELTDVYIPPSNFLVKPFLGILKERPEYILEEKEVERLIEIPLRSILSDKFIASKIITTSYAKEIEVPVFKFEEEIIWGATAMMLSEIKDLILSE
;
A
#
# COMPACT_ATOMS: atom_id res chain seq x y z
N MET A 1 12.74 3.70 14.41
CA MET A 1 12.65 5.08 13.82
C MET A 1 11.51 5.78 14.52
N THR A 2 11.81 6.87 15.20
CA THR A 2 10.82 7.68 15.90
C THR A 2 10.12 8.65 14.95
N LEU A 3 9.01 9.28 15.40
CA LEU A 3 8.36 10.35 14.64
C LEU A 3 9.35 11.48 14.30
N LYS A 4 10.16 11.90 15.28
CA LYS A 4 11.16 12.95 15.06
C LYS A 4 12.17 12.59 13.98
N ASP A 5 12.70 11.36 14.02
CA ASP A 5 13.65 10.88 12.99
C ASP A 5 12.99 10.90 11.60
N PHE A 6 11.72 10.50 11.51
CA PHE A 6 10.99 10.49 10.26
C PHE A 6 10.68 11.90 9.74
N GLU A 7 10.30 12.82 10.63
CA GLU A 7 10.05 14.23 10.25
C GLU A 7 11.29 14.90 9.65
N GLU A 8 12.52 14.53 10.05
CA GLU A 8 13.77 15.01 9.43
C GLU A 8 13.94 14.53 7.98
N LEU A 9 13.35 13.38 7.63
CA LEU A 9 13.36 12.84 6.26
C LEU A 9 12.27 13.45 5.35
N VAL A 10 11.18 13.96 5.91
CA VAL A 10 10.02 14.45 5.14
C VAL A 10 10.38 15.48 4.06
N PRO A 11 11.24 16.52 4.30
CA PRO A 11 11.59 17.47 3.26
C PRO A 11 12.32 16.84 2.07
N LYS A 12 13.12 15.81 2.33
CA LYS A 12 13.83 15.05 1.29
C LYS A 12 12.85 14.17 0.53
N ILE A 13 12.05 13.35 1.22
CA ILE A 13 11.00 12.51 0.61
C ILE A 13 10.13 13.33 -0.36
N LYS A 14 9.72 14.54 0.04
CA LYS A 14 8.90 15.41 -0.81
C LYS A 14 9.62 15.84 -2.08
N LYS A 15 10.92 16.06 -2.03
CA LYS A 15 11.73 16.57 -3.15
C LYS A 15 12.31 15.48 -4.04
N SER A 16 12.49 14.27 -3.53
CA SER A 16 13.13 13.18 -4.25
C SER A 16 12.32 12.73 -5.46
N SER A 17 13.02 12.29 -6.49
CA SER A 17 12.38 11.54 -7.57
C SER A 17 11.83 10.21 -7.04
N LEU A 18 10.76 9.72 -7.66
CA LEU A 18 10.21 8.41 -7.30
C LEU A 18 11.16 7.29 -7.73
N PRO A 19 11.40 6.28 -6.88
CA PRO A 19 12.10 5.05 -7.29
C PRO A 19 11.40 4.32 -8.43
N GLY A 20 10.09 4.46 -8.50
CA GLY A 20 9.28 4.08 -9.64
C GLY A 20 9.10 2.58 -9.83
N ILE A 21 8.79 2.23 -11.07
CA ILE A 21 8.45 0.86 -11.47
C ILE A 21 9.59 -0.13 -11.20
N ASP A 22 10.83 0.28 -11.29
CA ASP A 22 11.98 -0.61 -11.03
C ASP A 22 12.00 -1.07 -9.57
N SER A 23 11.66 -0.19 -8.64
CA SER A 23 11.51 -0.53 -7.24
C SER A 23 10.31 -1.45 -7.00
N GLN A 24 9.15 -1.12 -7.56
CA GLN A 24 7.95 -1.95 -7.48
C GLN A 24 8.22 -3.38 -8.01
N PHE A 25 8.96 -3.51 -9.09
CA PHE A 25 9.24 -4.79 -9.73
C PHE A 25 10.22 -5.68 -8.95
N LYS A 26 10.92 -5.18 -7.93
CA LYS A 26 11.71 -6.03 -7.01
C LYS A 26 10.80 -7.07 -6.34
N LEU A 27 9.59 -6.68 -5.95
CA LEU A 27 8.60 -7.53 -5.28
C LEU A 27 7.39 -7.91 -6.15
N ALA A 28 7.49 -7.74 -7.45
CA ALA A 28 6.47 -8.23 -8.38
C ALA A 28 6.61 -9.73 -8.62
N PRO A 29 5.49 -10.49 -8.69
CA PRO A 29 5.50 -11.88 -9.15
C PRO A 29 6.15 -12.01 -10.53
N SER A 30 6.85 -13.12 -10.79
CA SER A 30 7.55 -13.34 -12.06
C SER A 30 6.64 -13.23 -13.27
N ILE A 31 5.42 -13.72 -13.17
CA ILE A 31 4.39 -13.58 -14.21
C ILE A 31 4.05 -12.09 -14.48
N ARG A 32 4.02 -11.26 -13.43
CA ARG A 32 3.77 -9.82 -13.56
C ARG A 32 4.92 -9.11 -14.26
N LYS A 33 6.17 -9.50 -13.94
CA LYS A 33 7.38 -8.97 -14.60
C LYS A 33 7.36 -9.22 -16.12
N LYS A 34 6.93 -10.41 -16.55
CA LYS A 34 6.81 -10.75 -17.98
C LYS A 34 5.71 -9.95 -18.67
N LEU A 35 4.56 -9.78 -18.02
CA LEU A 35 3.41 -9.04 -18.57
C LEU A 35 3.62 -7.53 -18.53
N GLY A 36 4.34 -7.01 -17.54
CA GLY A 36 4.43 -5.58 -17.26
C GLY A 36 5.10 -4.73 -18.34
N LYS A 37 5.96 -5.30 -19.17
CA LYS A 37 6.62 -4.59 -20.28
C LYS A 37 5.79 -4.56 -21.57
N GLU A 38 4.75 -5.38 -21.65
CA GLU A 38 3.97 -5.61 -22.88
C GLU A 38 2.52 -5.13 -22.78
N ILE A 39 2.07 -4.71 -21.57
CA ILE A 39 0.69 -4.26 -21.38
C ILE A 39 0.56 -2.79 -21.77
N ASN A 40 -0.21 -2.54 -22.81
CA ASN A 40 -0.76 -1.20 -23.06
C ASN A 40 -1.94 -0.98 -22.09
N ILE A 41 -1.69 -0.23 -21.02
CA ILE A 41 -2.68 0.03 -19.96
C ILE A 41 -3.85 0.85 -20.50
N GLU A 42 -3.60 1.80 -21.40
CA GLU A 42 -4.65 2.68 -21.97
C GLU A 42 -5.70 1.86 -22.74
N GLU A 43 -5.28 0.87 -23.51
CA GLU A 43 -6.19 -0.01 -24.25
C GLU A 43 -7.05 -0.91 -23.34
N ARG A 44 -6.65 -1.09 -22.08
CA ARG A 44 -7.38 -1.91 -21.09
C ARG A 44 -8.54 -1.19 -20.43
N ASN A 45 -8.63 0.13 -20.59
CA ASN A 45 -9.63 0.96 -19.94
C ASN A 45 -9.83 0.58 -18.45
N PRO A 46 -8.79 0.69 -17.61
CA PRO A 46 -8.82 0.19 -16.25
C PRO A 46 -9.77 1.00 -15.37
N ASN A 47 -10.33 0.36 -14.35
CA ASN A 47 -10.93 1.08 -13.24
C ASN A 47 -9.83 1.83 -12.49
N ILE A 48 -10.11 3.07 -12.13
CA ILE A 48 -9.18 3.91 -11.38
C ILE A 48 -9.48 3.79 -9.89
N ALA A 49 -8.43 3.65 -9.09
CA ALA A 49 -8.50 3.59 -7.65
C ALA A 49 -7.35 4.36 -7.01
N ALA A 50 -7.48 4.68 -5.73
CA ALA A 50 -6.41 5.27 -4.96
C ALA A 50 -6.33 4.62 -3.58
N VAL A 51 -5.11 4.53 -3.03
CA VAL A 51 -4.86 3.95 -1.70
C VAL A 51 -3.92 4.86 -0.90
N LEU A 52 -3.99 4.77 0.42
CA LEU A 52 -3.17 5.53 1.34
C LEU A 52 -2.26 4.62 2.17
N SER A 53 -0.95 4.73 1.98
CA SER A 53 0.06 4.15 2.86
C SER A 53 0.24 5.10 4.04
N LEU A 54 -0.42 4.81 5.16
CA LEU A 54 -0.52 5.74 6.29
C LEU A 54 0.46 5.35 7.41
N LEU A 55 1.36 6.30 7.71
CA LEU A 55 2.32 6.22 8.81
C LEU A 55 1.80 6.97 10.03
N PHE A 56 2.11 6.46 11.22
CA PHE A 56 1.76 7.09 12.49
C PHE A 56 2.71 6.63 13.60
N PRO A 57 2.93 7.44 14.67
CA PRO A 57 3.67 7.00 15.85
C PRO A 57 2.79 6.15 16.76
N ASP A 58 3.32 5.07 17.31
CA ASP A 58 2.67 4.32 18.38
C ASP A 58 2.82 5.04 19.73
N ALA A 59 2.32 4.42 20.82
CA ALA A 59 2.37 4.99 22.17
C ALA A 59 3.81 5.22 22.69
N THR A 60 4.81 4.57 22.07
CA THR A 60 6.24 4.78 22.40
C THR A 60 6.90 5.83 21.51
N GLY A 61 6.18 6.36 20.52
CA GLY A 61 6.67 7.28 19.49
C GLY A 61 7.37 6.58 18.32
N GLU A 62 7.32 5.23 18.24
CA GLU A 62 7.88 4.51 17.12
C GLU A 62 6.94 4.50 15.92
N MET A 63 7.48 4.80 14.74
CA MET A 63 6.68 4.85 13.52
C MET A 63 6.18 3.46 13.12
N GLN A 64 4.88 3.40 12.89
CA GLN A 64 4.13 2.25 12.39
C GLN A 64 3.52 2.58 11.01
N MET A 65 3.20 1.56 10.25
CA MET A 65 2.35 1.67 9.06
C MET A 65 1.13 0.78 9.26
N VAL A 66 -0.06 1.32 8.97
CA VAL A 66 -1.31 0.55 9.06
C VAL A 66 -1.63 -0.11 7.74
N PHE A 67 -2.08 -1.35 7.83
CA PHE A 67 -2.67 -2.14 6.77
C PHE A 67 -4.01 -2.68 7.25
N MET A 68 -4.83 -3.12 6.31
CA MET A 68 -6.07 -3.83 6.63
C MET A 68 -6.08 -5.21 5.99
N LEU A 69 -6.63 -6.19 6.70
CA LEU A 69 -7.03 -7.46 6.13
C LEU A 69 -8.46 -7.31 5.59
N ARG A 70 -8.63 -7.48 4.28
CA ARG A 70 -9.95 -7.42 3.64
C ARG A 70 -10.79 -8.63 4.04
N LYS A 71 -12.08 -8.41 4.24
CA LYS A 71 -13.04 -9.50 4.47
C LYS A 71 -12.98 -10.55 3.37
N THR A 72 -13.36 -11.77 3.73
CA THR A 72 -13.50 -12.85 2.76
C THR A 72 -14.78 -12.66 1.95
N TYR A 73 -14.65 -12.50 0.64
CA TYR A 73 -15.75 -12.36 -0.31
C TYR A 73 -15.43 -13.06 -1.63
N LYS A 74 -16.42 -13.15 -2.54
CA LYS A 74 -16.17 -13.70 -3.88
C LYS A 74 -15.50 -12.65 -4.78
N GLY A 75 -14.20 -12.49 -4.69
CA GLY A 75 -13.44 -11.52 -5.48
C GLY A 75 -11.93 -11.76 -5.47
N VAL A 76 -11.22 -11.04 -6.32
CA VAL A 76 -9.77 -11.21 -6.56
C VAL A 76 -8.93 -10.84 -5.35
N HIS A 77 -9.37 -9.87 -4.54
CA HIS A 77 -8.63 -9.33 -3.39
C HIS A 77 -9.16 -9.84 -2.04
N SER A 78 -9.98 -10.90 -2.07
CA SER A 78 -10.53 -11.52 -0.86
C SER A 78 -9.42 -12.03 0.06
N ASN A 79 -9.52 -11.72 1.35
CA ASN A 79 -8.58 -12.15 2.39
C ASN A 79 -7.12 -11.75 2.10
N GLN A 80 -6.92 -10.57 1.50
CA GLN A 80 -5.58 -10.02 1.25
C GLN A 80 -5.32 -8.81 2.15
N ILE A 81 -4.05 -8.66 2.51
CA ILE A 81 -3.56 -7.49 3.23
C ILE A 81 -3.29 -6.38 2.23
N GLY A 82 -3.88 -5.20 2.47
CA GLY A 82 -3.72 -4.03 1.63
C GLY A 82 -3.68 -2.74 2.42
N PHE A 83 -3.42 -1.65 1.72
CA PHE A 83 -3.63 -0.32 2.24
C PHE A 83 -5.13 0.02 2.19
N PRO A 84 -5.63 0.88 3.08
CA PRO A 84 -6.95 1.46 2.92
C PRO A 84 -7.04 2.21 1.59
N GLY A 85 -8.20 2.08 0.93
CA GLY A 85 -8.41 2.70 -0.37
C GLY A 85 -9.34 1.92 -1.28
N GLY A 86 -9.83 2.60 -2.30
CA GLY A 86 -10.83 2.07 -3.20
C GLY A 86 -10.97 2.83 -4.51
N LYS A 87 -12.12 2.63 -5.16
CA LYS A 87 -12.42 3.16 -6.48
C LYS A 87 -12.76 4.65 -6.40
N VAL A 88 -12.30 5.41 -7.42
CA VAL A 88 -12.71 6.81 -7.57
C VAL A 88 -14.21 6.94 -7.75
N GLU A 89 -14.80 7.90 -7.06
CA GLU A 89 -16.21 8.26 -7.16
C GLU A 89 -16.38 9.67 -7.75
N LYS A 90 -17.62 9.99 -8.18
CA LYS A 90 -17.91 11.30 -8.79
C LYS A 90 -17.77 12.48 -7.84
N ILE A 91 -17.83 12.21 -6.55
CA ILE A 91 -17.67 13.23 -5.49
C ILE A 91 -16.20 13.57 -5.24
N ASP A 92 -15.28 12.74 -5.68
CA ASP A 92 -13.84 12.92 -5.46
C ASP A 92 -13.28 13.98 -6.42
N ASN A 93 -12.70 15.04 -5.88
CA ASN A 93 -12.11 16.11 -6.69
C ASN A 93 -10.82 15.67 -7.39
N ASN A 94 -10.10 14.67 -6.82
CA ASN A 94 -8.87 14.09 -7.34
C ASN A 94 -8.61 12.74 -6.65
N LEU A 95 -7.55 12.03 -7.05
CA LEU A 95 -7.22 10.71 -6.49
C LEU A 95 -6.71 10.76 -5.05
N GLU A 96 -6.12 11.88 -4.62
CA GLU A 96 -5.79 12.09 -3.20
C GLU A 96 -7.07 12.14 -2.34
N ALA A 97 -8.09 12.85 -2.80
CA ALA A 97 -9.39 12.89 -2.14
C ALA A 97 -10.03 11.49 -2.06
N THR A 98 -9.92 10.68 -3.12
CA THR A 98 -10.34 9.27 -3.10
C THR A 98 -9.64 8.48 -1.99
N ALA A 99 -8.31 8.54 -1.95
CA ALA A 99 -7.52 7.81 -0.95
C ALA A 99 -7.87 8.22 0.49
N LEU A 100 -8.09 9.52 0.72
CA LEU A 100 -8.47 10.04 2.03
C LEU A 100 -9.90 9.67 2.42
N ARG A 101 -10.87 9.75 1.50
CA ARG A 101 -12.27 9.35 1.72
C ARG A 101 -12.36 7.87 2.08
N GLU A 102 -11.76 7.00 1.27
CA GLU A 102 -11.75 5.56 1.50
C GLU A 102 -11.08 5.19 2.83
N THR A 103 -9.97 5.88 3.18
CA THR A 103 -9.31 5.70 4.48
C THR A 103 -10.27 6.04 5.64
N TYR A 104 -11.06 7.10 5.51
CA TYR A 104 -12.06 7.44 6.51
C TYR A 104 -13.19 6.41 6.56
N GLU A 105 -13.71 5.98 5.42
CA GLU A 105 -14.82 5.03 5.31
C GLU A 105 -14.43 3.63 5.84
N GLU A 106 -13.23 3.13 5.50
CA GLU A 106 -12.79 1.78 5.88
C GLU A 106 -12.26 1.68 7.31
N ILE A 107 -11.51 2.68 7.78
CA ILE A 107 -10.81 2.61 9.08
C ILE A 107 -11.09 3.80 10.03
N GLY A 108 -11.94 4.73 9.65
CA GLY A 108 -12.40 5.83 10.52
C GLY A 108 -11.40 6.99 10.71
N VAL A 109 -10.27 6.99 10.02
CA VAL A 109 -9.24 8.03 10.20
C VAL A 109 -9.57 9.28 9.39
N SER A 110 -9.83 10.39 10.10
CA SER A 110 -10.21 11.66 9.46
C SER A 110 -9.07 12.29 8.67
N SER A 111 -9.40 12.72 7.45
CA SER A 111 -8.46 13.39 6.54
C SER A 111 -7.84 14.67 7.11
N ILE A 112 -8.53 15.35 8.04
CA ILE A 112 -8.02 16.59 8.65
C ILE A 112 -6.72 16.39 9.44
N ASN A 113 -6.49 15.17 9.92
CA ASN A 113 -5.30 14.82 10.70
C ASN A 113 -4.17 14.26 9.83
N ILE A 114 -4.45 13.97 8.55
CA ILE A 114 -3.51 13.32 7.64
C ILE A 114 -2.75 14.38 6.84
N THR A 115 -1.43 14.32 6.88
CA THR A 115 -0.60 15.07 5.94
C THR A 115 -0.14 14.13 4.83
N VAL A 116 -0.62 14.35 3.61
CA VAL A 116 -0.13 13.63 2.43
C VAL A 116 1.26 14.15 2.06
N LEU A 117 2.23 13.26 2.01
CA LEU A 117 3.64 13.58 1.79
C LEU A 117 4.03 13.47 0.33
N LYS A 118 3.55 12.42 -0.34
CA LYS A 118 4.00 12.08 -1.70
C LYS A 118 2.95 11.26 -2.44
N GLU A 119 2.69 11.62 -3.67
CA GLU A 119 2.07 10.75 -4.66
C GLU A 119 3.12 9.77 -5.17
N LEU A 120 2.79 8.48 -5.27
CA LEU A 120 3.70 7.41 -5.70
C LEU A 120 3.39 6.95 -7.13
N THR A 121 4.19 6.04 -7.65
CA THR A 121 4.03 5.50 -8.99
C THR A 121 2.82 4.58 -9.08
N ASP A 122 2.03 4.73 -10.13
CA ASP A 122 0.85 3.90 -10.40
C ASP A 122 1.18 2.42 -10.44
N VAL A 123 0.26 1.60 -9.93
CA VAL A 123 0.33 0.13 -10.03
C VAL A 123 -0.88 -0.39 -10.78
N TYR A 124 -0.65 -0.98 -11.95
CA TYR A 124 -1.69 -1.71 -12.66
C TYR A 124 -1.83 -3.14 -12.15
N ILE A 125 -3.06 -3.57 -11.86
CA ILE A 125 -3.40 -4.88 -11.30
C ILE A 125 -4.22 -5.68 -12.34
N PRO A 126 -3.58 -6.49 -13.20
CA PRO A 126 -4.25 -7.17 -14.31
C PRO A 126 -5.45 -8.02 -13.91
N PRO A 127 -5.42 -8.81 -12.81
CA PRO A 127 -6.55 -9.70 -12.49
C PRO A 127 -7.85 -8.98 -12.18
N SER A 128 -7.79 -7.76 -11.67
CA SER A 128 -8.97 -6.94 -11.34
C SER A 128 -9.19 -5.77 -12.29
N ASN A 129 -8.27 -5.57 -13.25
CA ASN A 129 -8.24 -4.44 -14.19
C ASN A 129 -8.34 -3.09 -13.47
N PHE A 130 -7.55 -2.91 -12.39
CA PHE A 130 -7.42 -1.63 -11.70
C PHE A 130 -6.06 -0.99 -12.02
N LEU A 131 -6.08 0.33 -12.21
CA LEU A 131 -4.92 1.20 -12.12
C LEU A 131 -5.02 1.94 -10.79
N VAL A 132 -4.10 1.68 -9.88
CA VAL A 132 -4.12 2.19 -8.51
C VAL A 132 -3.06 3.25 -8.35
N LYS A 133 -3.46 4.44 -7.87
CA LYS A 133 -2.58 5.53 -7.44
C LYS A 133 -2.33 5.44 -5.95
N PRO A 134 -1.11 5.10 -5.50
CA PRO A 134 -0.78 5.11 -4.09
C PRO A 134 -0.34 6.50 -3.63
N PHE A 135 -0.68 6.83 -2.39
CA PHE A 135 -0.20 8.00 -1.66
C PHE A 135 0.52 7.58 -0.39
N LEU A 136 1.56 8.32 -0.01
CA LEU A 136 2.21 8.21 1.29
C LEU A 136 1.72 9.34 2.18
N GLY A 137 1.15 9.00 3.33
CA GLY A 137 0.65 9.95 4.31
C GLY A 137 1.19 9.70 5.70
N ILE A 138 1.10 10.71 6.56
CA ILE A 138 1.53 10.66 7.95
C ILE A 138 0.52 11.30 8.88
N LEU A 139 0.36 10.71 10.07
CA LEU A 139 -0.25 11.31 11.26
C LEU A 139 0.83 11.67 12.27
N LYS A 140 0.59 12.70 13.06
CA LYS A 140 1.48 13.10 14.17
C LYS A 140 1.17 12.38 15.48
N GLU A 141 0.01 11.74 15.56
CA GLU A 141 -0.47 11.02 16.73
C GLU A 141 -1.05 9.67 16.30
N ARG A 142 -1.10 8.74 17.25
CA ARG A 142 -1.75 7.45 17.03
C ARG A 142 -3.25 7.67 16.78
N PRO A 143 -3.81 7.16 15.68
CA PRO A 143 -5.24 7.30 15.41
C PRO A 143 -6.09 6.38 16.28
N GLU A 144 -7.32 6.79 16.53
CA GLU A 144 -8.40 5.90 16.91
C GLU A 144 -9.06 5.36 15.66
N TYR A 145 -9.35 4.06 15.64
CA TYR A 145 -9.91 3.39 14.48
C TYR A 145 -11.39 3.08 14.67
N ILE A 146 -12.17 3.29 13.62
CA ILE A 146 -13.56 2.84 13.50
C ILE A 146 -13.64 2.05 12.20
N LEU A 147 -13.77 0.73 12.30
CA LEU A 147 -13.73 -0.16 11.14
C LEU A 147 -15.09 -0.28 10.47
N GLU A 148 -15.11 -0.23 9.13
CA GLU A 148 -16.26 -0.70 8.36
C GLU A 148 -16.29 -2.25 8.37
N GLU A 149 -17.12 -2.81 9.22
CA GLU A 149 -17.16 -4.25 9.50
C GLU A 149 -17.50 -5.12 8.27
N LYS A 150 -18.06 -4.54 7.22
CA LYS A 150 -18.38 -5.28 5.98
C LYS A 150 -17.18 -5.48 5.08
N GLU A 151 -16.18 -4.59 5.17
CA GLU A 151 -15.03 -4.54 4.27
C GLU A 151 -13.75 -4.94 4.96
N VAL A 152 -13.57 -4.55 6.22
CA VAL A 152 -12.35 -4.74 7.00
C VAL A 152 -12.54 -5.85 8.02
N GLU A 153 -11.70 -6.90 7.96
CA GLU A 153 -11.67 -7.98 8.95
C GLU A 153 -10.94 -7.53 10.22
N ARG A 154 -9.76 -6.93 10.05
CA ARG A 154 -8.93 -6.38 11.12
C ARG A 154 -7.84 -5.48 10.55
N LEU A 155 -7.25 -4.68 11.44
CA LEU A 155 -6.04 -3.91 11.13
C LEU A 155 -4.78 -4.67 11.50
N ILE A 156 -3.70 -4.29 10.82
CA ILE A 156 -2.36 -4.81 11.02
C ILE A 156 -1.44 -3.60 11.05
N GLU A 157 -0.75 -3.40 12.17
CA GLU A 157 0.23 -2.33 12.36
C GLU A 157 1.62 -2.95 12.31
N ILE A 158 2.48 -2.44 11.42
CA ILE A 158 3.82 -2.98 11.22
C ILE A 158 4.83 -1.86 11.49
N PRO A 159 5.81 -2.08 12.38
CA PRO A 159 6.87 -1.11 12.62
C PRO A 159 7.60 -0.75 11.33
N LEU A 160 7.73 0.56 11.06
CA LEU A 160 8.40 1.06 9.85
C LEU A 160 9.81 0.49 9.71
N ARG A 161 10.56 0.32 10.82
CA ARG A 161 11.88 -0.31 10.81
C ARG A 161 11.87 -1.73 10.23
N SER A 162 10.79 -2.48 10.45
CA SER A 162 10.64 -3.83 9.90
C SER A 162 10.42 -3.79 8.40
N ILE A 163 9.61 -2.83 7.91
CA ILE A 163 9.37 -2.60 6.49
C ILE A 163 10.67 -2.23 5.77
N LEU A 164 11.50 -1.39 6.39
CA LEU A 164 12.78 -0.95 5.82
C LEU A 164 13.85 -2.05 5.82
N SER A 165 13.65 -3.15 6.51
CA SER A 165 14.62 -4.25 6.63
C SER A 165 14.39 -5.34 5.60
N ASP A 166 15.45 -5.76 4.87
CA ASP A 166 15.41 -6.89 3.94
C ASP A 166 15.19 -8.25 4.63
N LYS A 167 15.36 -8.32 5.94
CA LYS A 167 15.16 -9.55 6.74
C LYS A 167 13.72 -10.08 6.64
N PHE A 168 12.76 -9.21 6.33
CA PHE A 168 11.34 -9.56 6.20
C PHE A 168 10.93 -9.87 4.77
N ILE A 169 11.86 -9.81 3.82
CA ILE A 169 11.60 -10.21 2.43
C ILE A 169 11.86 -11.71 2.31
N ALA A 170 10.89 -12.43 1.78
CA ALA A 170 10.92 -13.87 1.58
C ALA A 170 10.26 -14.26 0.26
N SER A 171 10.26 -15.55 -0.06
CA SER A 171 9.47 -16.12 -1.15
C SER A 171 8.40 -17.06 -0.58
N LYS A 172 7.22 -17.06 -1.18
CA LYS A 172 6.12 -17.95 -0.79
C LYS A 172 5.39 -18.48 -2.02
N ILE A 173 5.01 -19.75 -1.97
CA ILE A 173 4.10 -20.33 -2.95
C ILE A 173 2.68 -19.99 -2.55
N ILE A 174 1.94 -19.35 -3.44
CA ILE A 174 0.55 -18.97 -3.24
C ILE A 174 -0.34 -19.50 -4.36
N THR A 175 -1.59 -19.76 -4.02
CA THR A 175 -2.65 -20.07 -4.98
C THR A 175 -3.69 -18.95 -4.91
N THR A 176 -4.07 -18.44 -6.06
CA THR A 176 -5.05 -17.38 -6.23
C THR A 176 -6.23 -17.87 -7.06
N SER A 177 -7.25 -17.04 -7.24
CA SER A 177 -8.37 -17.32 -8.15
C SER A 177 -7.95 -17.42 -9.63
N TYR A 178 -6.77 -16.92 -9.99
CA TYR A 178 -6.28 -16.82 -11.37
C TYR A 178 -4.94 -17.54 -11.62
N ALA A 179 -4.29 -18.06 -10.58
CA ALA A 179 -3.03 -18.81 -10.72
C ALA A 179 -2.84 -19.81 -9.58
N LYS A 180 -2.38 -21.01 -9.91
CA LYS A 180 -2.10 -22.06 -8.93
C LYS A 180 -0.60 -22.18 -8.68
N GLU A 181 -0.21 -22.32 -7.41
CA GLU A 181 1.16 -22.64 -6.98
C GLU A 181 2.23 -21.74 -7.60
N ILE A 182 2.00 -20.43 -7.60
CA ILE A 182 2.98 -19.47 -8.06
C ILE A 182 3.90 -19.04 -6.93
N GLU A 183 5.19 -19.07 -7.16
CA GLU A 183 6.17 -18.49 -6.25
C GLU A 183 6.19 -16.98 -6.42
N VAL A 184 6.02 -16.26 -5.32
CA VAL A 184 5.99 -14.79 -5.30
C VAL A 184 6.88 -14.25 -4.19
N PRO A 185 7.56 -13.12 -4.42
CA PRO A 185 8.20 -12.39 -3.36
C PRO A 185 7.15 -11.76 -2.43
N VAL A 186 7.44 -11.78 -1.15
CA VAL A 186 6.53 -11.31 -0.09
C VAL A 186 7.31 -10.53 0.98
N PHE A 187 6.62 -9.61 1.66
CA PHE A 187 7.01 -9.23 3.02
C PHE A 187 6.33 -10.20 3.99
N LYS A 188 7.12 -10.79 4.88
CA LYS A 188 6.63 -11.71 5.92
C LYS A 188 6.93 -11.12 7.29
N PHE A 189 5.88 -10.72 8.00
CA PHE A 189 5.93 -10.19 9.35
C PHE A 189 5.16 -11.15 10.27
N GLU A 190 5.89 -12.03 10.96
CA GLU A 190 5.30 -13.11 11.76
C GLU A 190 4.36 -13.99 10.89
N GLU A 191 3.05 -13.96 11.17
CA GLU A 191 2.03 -14.69 10.39
C GLU A 191 1.48 -13.87 9.21
N GLU A 192 1.79 -12.56 9.15
CA GLU A 192 1.27 -11.66 8.13
C GLU A 192 2.10 -11.76 6.85
N ILE A 193 1.41 -11.95 5.74
CA ILE A 193 2.03 -12.07 4.41
C ILE A 193 1.50 -10.96 3.50
N ILE A 194 2.36 -10.02 3.15
CA ILE A 194 2.05 -8.96 2.19
C ILE A 194 2.70 -9.31 0.86
N TRP A 195 1.91 -9.35 -0.21
CA TRP A 195 2.35 -9.73 -1.54
C TRP A 195 1.60 -8.96 -2.63
N GLY A 196 1.94 -9.19 -3.90
CA GLY A 196 1.26 -8.59 -5.05
C GLY A 196 1.38 -7.08 -5.11
N ALA A 197 0.29 -6.39 -5.45
CA ALA A 197 0.29 -4.93 -5.60
C ALA A 197 0.72 -4.21 -4.34
N THR A 198 0.25 -4.64 -3.16
CA THR A 198 0.64 -4.04 -1.88
C THR A 198 2.14 -4.16 -1.62
N ALA A 199 2.74 -5.32 -1.89
CA ALA A 199 4.19 -5.51 -1.74
C ALA A 199 4.99 -4.67 -2.75
N MET A 200 4.49 -4.50 -3.98
CA MET A 200 5.10 -3.64 -4.99
C MET A 200 5.13 -2.17 -4.55
N MET A 201 4.01 -1.64 -4.06
CA MET A 201 3.92 -0.28 -3.50
C MET A 201 4.84 -0.11 -2.30
N LEU A 202 4.85 -1.11 -1.39
CA LEU A 202 5.69 -1.10 -0.20
C LEU A 202 7.18 -1.13 -0.53
N SER A 203 7.58 -1.82 -1.60
CA SER A 203 8.95 -1.81 -2.12
C SER A 203 9.39 -0.42 -2.57
N GLU A 204 8.52 0.32 -3.26
CA GLU A 204 8.80 1.69 -3.68
C GLU A 204 8.91 2.64 -2.48
N ILE A 205 8.01 2.53 -1.49
CA ILE A 205 8.06 3.30 -0.24
C ILE A 205 9.37 3.04 0.51
N LYS A 206 9.76 1.76 0.63
CA LYS A 206 11.02 1.37 1.25
C LYS A 206 12.21 2.02 0.57
N ASP A 207 12.32 1.88 -0.75
CA ASP A 207 13.43 2.47 -1.50
C ASP A 207 13.42 4.01 -1.41
N LEU A 208 12.25 4.64 -1.47
CA LEU A 208 12.10 6.09 -1.32
C LEU A 208 12.64 6.58 0.03
N ILE A 209 12.33 5.89 1.12
CA ILE A 209 12.79 6.27 2.46
C ILE A 209 14.28 5.96 2.66
N LEU A 210 14.79 4.86 2.10
CA LEU A 210 16.19 4.45 2.26
C LEU A 210 17.15 5.20 1.34
N SER A 211 16.67 5.86 0.29
CA SER A 211 17.51 6.67 -0.61
C SER A 211 17.86 8.04 -0.03
N GLU A 212 17.33 8.36 1.15
CA GLU A 212 17.49 9.62 1.87
C GLU A 212 18.44 9.49 3.07
#